data_2cb5f4bd16e3f81d4d8d956335853aa9
#
_entry.id   2cb5f4bd16e3f81d4d8d956335853aa9
#
_cell.length_a   1.000
_cell.length_b   1.000
_cell.length_c   1.000
_cell.angle_alpha   90.00
_cell.angle_beta   90.00
_cell.angle_gamma   90.00
#
_symmetry.space_group_name_H-M   'P 1'
#
loop_
_entity.id
_entity.type
_entity.pdbx_description
1 polymer ?
#
loop_
_entity_poly.entity_id
_entity_poly.type
_entity_poly.pdbx_seq_one_letter_code
_entity_poly.pdbx_strand_id
1 'polypeptide(L)' 'MRKIWIIRFSDGTIGSYYGTRSGAAEIAELRKEDYGGSYTIEGGRNDGERT' A
#
# COMPACT_ATOMS: atom_id res chain seq x y z
N MET A 1 7.50 -6.50 11.36
CA MET A 1 7.54 -5.09 11.75
C MET A 1 6.50 -4.29 10.97
N ARG A 2 5.81 -3.42 11.67
CA ARG A 2 4.75 -2.66 11.05
C ARG A 2 5.23 -1.31 10.60
N LYS A 3 4.72 -0.87 9.49
CA LYS A 3 4.97 0.46 9.00
C LYS A 3 3.90 0.82 7.99
N ILE A 4 3.98 2.04 7.48
CA ILE A 4 3.02 2.50 6.51
C ILE A 4 3.46 2.04 5.14
N TRP A 5 2.55 1.44 4.41
CA TRP A 5 2.78 1.00 3.04
C TRP A 5 1.94 1.83 2.10
N ILE A 6 2.53 2.26 1.04
CA ILE A 6 1.85 3.07 0.04
C ILE A 6 1.48 2.16 -1.13
N ILE A 7 0.22 2.17 -1.49
CA ILE A 7 -0.28 1.36 -2.58
C ILE A 7 -0.66 2.29 -3.73
N ARG A 8 -0.03 2.08 -4.86
CA ARG A 8 -0.35 2.88 -6.05
C ARG A 8 -1.07 1.99 -7.02
N PHE A 9 -2.26 2.39 -7.39
CA PHE A 9 -3.07 1.65 -8.34
C PHE A 9 -2.86 2.18 -9.73
N SER A 10 -3.14 1.34 -10.73
CA SER A 10 -2.83 1.70 -12.10
C SER A 10 -3.67 2.84 -12.65
N ASP A 11 -4.79 3.14 -12.03
CA ASP A 11 -5.61 4.28 -12.46
C ASP A 11 -5.18 5.60 -11.83
N GLY A 12 -4.10 5.58 -11.04
CA GLY A 12 -3.61 6.78 -10.39
C GLY A 12 -4.05 6.94 -8.95
N THR A 13 -4.93 6.08 -8.47
CA THR A 13 -5.37 6.13 -7.08
C THR A 13 -4.23 5.72 -6.15
N ILE A 14 -4.09 6.40 -5.03
CA ILE A 14 -3.06 6.11 -4.05
C ILE A 14 -3.72 5.87 -2.72
N GLY A 15 -3.34 4.78 -2.08
CA GLY A 15 -3.83 4.46 -0.75
C GLY A 15 -2.68 4.19 0.18
N SER A 16 -2.99 4.02 1.45
CA SER A 16 -1.97 3.68 2.43
C SER A 16 -2.52 2.64 3.38
N TYR A 17 -1.61 1.91 3.99
CA TYR A 17 -1.97 0.84 4.90
C TYR A 17 -0.89 0.74 5.96
N TYR A 18 -1.30 0.66 7.22
CA TYR A 18 -0.37 0.50 8.32
C TYR A 18 -0.39 -0.94 8.78
N GLY A 19 0.76 -1.58 8.75
CA GLY A 19 0.87 -2.97 9.14
C GLY A 19 2.03 -3.63 8.43
N THR A 20 1.79 -4.83 7.92
CA THR A 20 2.81 -5.58 7.22
C THR A 20 2.61 -5.47 5.72
N ARG A 21 3.65 -5.81 4.98
CA ARG A 21 3.55 -5.79 3.54
C ARG A 21 2.52 -6.79 3.04
N SER A 22 2.44 -7.95 3.69
CA SER A 22 1.44 -8.94 3.31
C SER A 22 0.03 -8.39 3.46
N GLY A 23 -0.21 -7.65 4.54
CA GLY A 23 -1.52 -7.06 4.74
C GLY A 23 -1.84 -6.02 3.66
N ALA A 24 -0.83 -5.22 3.31
CA ALA A 24 -1.03 -4.23 2.25
C ALA A 24 -1.37 -4.92 0.93
N ALA A 25 -0.68 -6.02 0.63
CA ALA A 25 -0.94 -6.75 -0.61
C ALA A 25 -2.34 -7.32 -0.63
N GLU A 26 -2.82 -7.82 0.51
CA GLU A 26 -4.17 -8.36 0.57
C GLU A 26 -5.21 -7.28 0.27
N ILE A 27 -5.03 -6.12 0.88
CA ILE A 27 -5.94 -5.02 0.63
C ILE A 27 -5.89 -4.60 -0.82
N ALA A 28 -4.69 -4.50 -1.38
CA ALA A 28 -4.54 -4.09 -2.77
C ALA A 28 -5.20 -5.09 -3.71
N GLU A 29 -5.06 -6.38 -3.44
CA GLU A 29 -5.68 -7.39 -4.27
C GLU A 29 -7.20 -7.27 -4.27
N LEU A 30 -7.76 -6.99 -3.11
CA LEU A 30 -9.20 -6.86 -3.00
C LEU A 30 -9.73 -5.64 -3.76
N ARG A 31 -8.93 -4.62 -3.87
CA ARG A 31 -9.42 -3.34 -4.41
C ARG A 31 -8.94 -3.04 -5.81
N LYS A 32 -7.98 -3.79 -6.33
CA LYS A 32 -7.34 -3.41 -7.58
C LYS A 32 -8.31 -3.34 -8.74
N GLU A 33 -9.34 -4.17 -8.73
CA GLU A 33 -10.28 -4.17 -9.85
C GLU A 33 -11.08 -2.88 -9.92
N ASP A 34 -11.25 -2.21 -8.78
CA ASP A 34 -11.93 -0.93 -8.76
C ASP A 34 -11.01 0.21 -9.17
N TYR A 35 -9.71 -0.03 -9.26
CA TYR A 35 -8.74 1.03 -9.43
C TYR A 35 -7.76 0.72 -10.56
N GLY A 36 -8.25 0.10 -11.60
CA GLY A 36 -7.46 -0.07 -12.81
C GLY A 36 -6.90 -1.45 -13.05
N GLY A 37 -7.04 -2.36 -12.10
CA GLY A 37 -6.68 -3.76 -12.31
C GLY A 37 -5.29 -4.17 -11.85
N SER A 38 -4.43 -3.22 -11.51
CA SER A 38 -3.10 -3.57 -11.01
C SER A 38 -2.63 -2.51 -10.02
N TYR A 39 -1.53 -2.83 -9.35
CA TYR A 39 -1.01 -1.94 -8.31
C TYR A 39 0.47 -2.21 -8.09
N THR A 40 1.11 -1.30 -7.38
CA THR A 40 2.44 -1.50 -6.84
C THR A 40 2.43 -1.10 -5.37
N ILE A 41 3.33 -1.66 -4.59
CA ILE A 41 3.42 -1.38 -3.16
C ILE A 41 4.81 -0.84 -2.85
N GLU A 42 4.85 0.29 -2.17
CA GLU A 42 6.10 0.88 -1.72
C GLU A 42 6.12 0.94 -0.22
N GLY A 43 7.28 0.73 0.37
CA GLY A 43 7.43 0.92 1.80
C GLY A 43 7.46 2.39 2.14
N GLY A 44 6.59 2.80 3.02
CA GLY A 44 6.60 4.15 3.52
C GLY A 44 7.51 4.27 4.72
N ARG A 45 7.31 5.33 5.49
CA ARG A 45 8.13 5.54 6.67
C ARG A 45 7.61 4.75 7.84
N ASN A 46 8.52 4.31 8.67
CA ASN A 46 8.15 3.77 9.96
C ASN A 46 7.65 4.89 10.84
N ASP A 47 6.78 4.51 11.77
CA ASP A 47 6.17 5.49 12.64
C ASP A 47 7.19 6.25 13.44
N GLY A 48 8.21 5.59 13.94
CA GLY A 48 9.21 6.24 14.76
C GLY A 48 10.40 6.74 14.00
N GLU A 49 10.37 6.70 12.71
CA GLU A 49 11.52 7.07 11.92
C GLU A 49 11.70 8.59 11.88
N ARG A 50 12.94 9.02 11.94
CA ARG A 50 13.30 10.42 11.85
C ARG A 50 14.34 10.60 10.77
N THR A 51 14.23 11.64 10.07
CA THR A 51 15.23 11.93 9.05
C THR A 51 15.76 13.32 9.21
#